data_6845ff20834ec8e6c78ad48781105147
#
_entry.id   6845ff20834ec8e6c78ad48781105147
#
_cell.length_a   1.000
_cell.length_b   1.000
_cell.length_c   1.000
_cell.angle_alpha   90.00
_cell.angle_beta   90.00
_cell.angle_gamma   90.00
#
_symmetry.space_group_name_H-M   'P 1'
#
loop_
_entity.id
_entity.type
_entity.pdbx_description
1 polymer ?
#
loop_
_entity_poly.entity_id
_entity_poly.type
_entity_poly.pdbx_seq_one_letter_code
_entity_poly.pdbx_strand_id
1 'polypeptide(L)'
;MKLKVPLPRDAFDVVMDDGAIFHMRCYGDSDADVRMFISHGNGFAVDGYFPFWNSLADRFELIVFDFRNHGRNARSDPANHHYDQMARDVGTIHSEVTGKLSKKKNVGVFHSMSSRAAMKHAVEIEWVWDALILFDPPNVPLPGHRVYDLMDTFEHRLADWALSRTDRFVAPAELAADYMSTRAHSTWVDGS
;
A
#
# COMPACT_ATOMS: atom_id res chain seq x y z
N MET A 1 -23.71 10.38 -1.39
CA MET A 1 -23.73 9.30 -0.35
C MET A 1 -22.30 9.14 0.12
N LYS A 2 -21.99 9.37 1.41
CA LYS A 2 -20.63 9.13 1.90
C LYS A 2 -20.38 7.62 1.86
N LEU A 3 -19.45 7.17 1.05
CA LEU A 3 -18.97 5.78 1.05
C LEU A 3 -18.31 5.52 2.40
N LYS A 4 -18.74 4.48 3.07
CA LYS A 4 -18.18 4.05 4.36
C LYS A 4 -17.56 2.67 4.16
N VAL A 5 -16.28 2.54 4.47
CA VAL A 5 -15.61 1.25 4.48
C VAL A 5 -16.36 0.31 5.43
N PRO A 6 -16.84 -0.85 4.98
CA PRO A 6 -17.55 -1.80 5.82
C PRO A 6 -16.61 -2.42 6.87
N LEU A 7 -17.18 -3.09 7.85
CA LEU A 7 -16.39 -3.94 8.73
C LEU A 7 -15.81 -5.11 7.93
N PRO A 8 -14.56 -5.51 8.17
CA PRO A 8 -13.98 -6.67 7.53
C PRO A 8 -14.70 -7.94 7.99
N ARG A 9 -14.71 -8.96 7.14
CA ARG A 9 -15.21 -10.31 7.48
C ARG A 9 -14.37 -10.94 8.58
N ASP A 10 -13.05 -10.72 8.52
CA ASP A 10 -12.06 -11.16 9.49
C ASP A 10 -10.90 -10.16 9.53
N ALA A 11 -10.18 -10.10 10.64
CA ALA A 11 -9.01 -9.24 10.80
C ALA A 11 -8.01 -9.88 11.77
N PHE A 12 -6.72 -9.72 11.48
CA PHE A 12 -5.65 -10.19 12.32
C PHE A 12 -4.39 -9.36 12.14
N ASP A 13 -3.50 -9.49 13.11
CA ASP A 13 -2.23 -8.79 13.10
C ASP A 13 -1.12 -9.70 12.56
N VAL A 14 -0.19 -9.09 11.84
CA VAL A 14 1.08 -9.67 11.43
C VAL A 14 2.21 -8.86 12.07
N VAL A 15 3.10 -9.56 12.76
CA VAL A 15 4.27 -8.95 13.42
C VAL A 15 5.47 -9.08 12.49
N MET A 16 6.09 -7.95 12.16
CA MET A 16 7.29 -7.88 11.32
C MET A 16 8.55 -8.28 12.11
N ASP A 17 9.64 -8.51 11.40
CA ASP A 17 10.96 -8.89 11.99
C ASP A 17 11.52 -7.83 12.95
N ASP A 18 11.16 -6.56 12.76
CA ASP A 18 11.54 -5.43 13.63
C ASP A 18 10.50 -5.10 14.73
N GLY A 19 9.48 -5.95 14.89
CA GLY A 19 8.41 -5.80 15.89
C GLY A 19 7.27 -4.85 15.48
N ALA A 20 7.31 -4.25 14.29
CA ALA A 20 6.18 -3.48 13.79
C ALA A 20 4.96 -4.38 13.58
N ILE A 21 3.76 -3.85 13.86
CA ILE A 21 2.50 -4.60 13.74
C ILE A 21 1.69 -4.04 12.58
N PHE A 22 1.28 -4.92 11.68
CA PHE A 22 0.43 -4.58 10.55
C PHE A 22 -0.94 -5.25 10.69
N HIS A 23 -2.00 -4.45 10.53
CA HIS A 23 -3.38 -4.92 10.60
C HIS A 23 -3.87 -5.40 9.24
N MET A 24 -4.03 -6.72 9.10
CA MET A 24 -4.62 -7.35 7.93
C MET A 24 -6.14 -7.36 8.06
N ARG A 25 -6.85 -6.96 7.00
CA ARG A 25 -8.32 -6.96 6.94
C ARG A 25 -8.80 -7.79 5.77
N CYS A 26 -9.65 -8.77 6.04
CA CYS A 26 -10.20 -9.68 5.04
C CYS A 26 -11.56 -9.20 4.57
N TYR A 27 -11.70 -9.03 3.27
CA TYR A 27 -12.96 -8.69 2.61
C TYR A 27 -13.24 -9.65 1.46
N GLY A 28 -14.38 -9.49 0.84
CA GLY A 28 -14.73 -10.20 -0.37
C GLY A 28 -15.12 -11.66 -0.15
N ASP A 29 -15.12 -12.42 -1.26
CA ASP A 29 -15.56 -13.81 -1.30
C ASP A 29 -14.49 -14.77 -0.76
N SER A 30 -14.79 -15.41 0.39
CA SER A 30 -13.89 -16.39 1.00
C SER A 30 -13.75 -17.69 0.19
N ASP A 31 -14.66 -17.96 -0.73
CA ASP A 31 -14.66 -19.18 -1.54
C ASP A 31 -13.99 -18.97 -2.91
N ALA A 32 -13.64 -17.71 -3.25
CA ALA A 32 -12.92 -17.41 -4.48
C ALA A 32 -11.57 -18.14 -4.58
N ASP A 33 -11.19 -18.54 -5.77
CA ASP A 33 -9.91 -19.23 -6.07
C ASP A 33 -8.69 -18.31 -5.96
N VAL A 34 -8.92 -16.99 -5.99
CA VAL A 34 -7.87 -15.97 -6.02
C VAL A 34 -7.98 -15.06 -4.82
N ARG A 35 -6.85 -14.87 -4.15
CA ARG A 35 -6.65 -13.88 -3.06
C ARG A 35 -5.83 -12.72 -3.58
N MET A 36 -6.33 -11.50 -3.37
CA MET A 36 -5.62 -10.27 -3.72
C MET A 36 -5.09 -9.58 -2.46
N PHE A 37 -3.81 -9.26 -2.46
CA PHE A 37 -3.15 -8.45 -1.44
C PHE A 37 -3.10 -7.01 -1.94
N ILE A 38 -3.77 -6.09 -1.25
CA ILE A 38 -3.97 -4.72 -1.72
C ILE A 38 -3.39 -3.73 -0.73
N SER A 39 -2.53 -2.83 -1.23
CA SER A 39 -2.00 -1.73 -0.45
C SER A 39 -1.77 -0.46 -1.28
N HIS A 40 -1.34 0.61 -0.63
CA HIS A 40 -1.41 2.00 -1.06
C HIS A 40 -0.03 2.62 -1.36
N GLY A 41 -0.06 3.86 -1.88
CA GLY A 41 1.13 4.71 -2.08
C GLY A 41 1.51 5.50 -0.82
N ASN A 42 2.71 6.11 -0.84
CA ASN A 42 3.21 6.92 0.25
C ASN A 42 2.27 8.10 0.58
N GLY A 43 2.05 8.33 1.87
CA GLY A 43 1.17 9.40 2.36
C GLY A 43 -0.33 9.14 2.21
N PHE A 44 -0.72 7.94 1.80
CA PHE A 44 -2.12 7.50 1.73
C PHE A 44 -2.43 6.42 2.78
N ALA A 45 -3.71 6.12 2.93
CA ALA A 45 -4.20 4.94 3.62
C ALA A 45 -5.01 4.09 2.65
N VAL A 46 -5.01 2.77 2.81
CA VAL A 46 -5.70 1.86 1.88
C VAL A 46 -7.21 2.04 1.88
N ASP A 47 -7.78 2.64 2.94
CA ASP A 47 -9.19 3.01 3.00
C ASP A 47 -9.59 4.05 1.94
N GLY A 48 -8.66 4.93 1.51
CA GLY A 48 -8.87 5.86 0.39
C GLY A 48 -9.03 5.16 -0.97
N TYR A 49 -8.60 3.92 -1.08
CA TYR A 49 -8.77 3.08 -2.28
C TYR A 49 -10.04 2.24 -2.23
N PHE A 50 -10.94 2.48 -1.27
CA PHE A 50 -12.16 1.71 -1.08
C PHE A 50 -13.02 1.57 -2.34
N PRO A 51 -13.27 2.62 -3.13
CA PRO A 51 -14.05 2.48 -4.36
C PRO A 51 -13.45 1.48 -5.34
N PHE A 52 -12.11 1.43 -5.43
CA PHE A 52 -11.40 0.49 -6.28
C PHE A 52 -11.49 -0.94 -5.74
N TRP A 53 -11.00 -1.20 -4.52
CA TRP A 53 -10.94 -2.56 -4.04
C TRP A 53 -12.31 -3.16 -3.72
N ASN A 54 -13.31 -2.35 -3.38
CA ASN A 54 -14.67 -2.82 -3.19
C ASN A 54 -15.29 -3.38 -4.47
N SER A 55 -14.90 -2.86 -5.64
CA SER A 55 -15.37 -3.37 -6.92
C SER A 55 -14.86 -4.80 -7.23
N LEU A 56 -13.87 -5.25 -6.50
CA LEU A 56 -13.27 -6.59 -6.64
C LEU A 56 -13.86 -7.60 -5.65
N ALA A 57 -14.55 -7.13 -4.61
CA ALA A 57 -14.97 -7.95 -3.47
C ALA A 57 -15.98 -9.06 -3.82
N ASP A 58 -16.80 -8.87 -4.87
CA ASP A 58 -17.77 -9.88 -5.31
C ASP A 58 -17.12 -11.09 -6.02
N ARG A 59 -15.83 -11.00 -6.37
CA ARG A 59 -15.15 -11.98 -7.21
C ARG A 59 -13.87 -12.55 -6.61
N PHE A 60 -13.31 -11.89 -5.63
CA PHE A 60 -12.00 -12.22 -5.06
C PHE A 60 -12.02 -12.16 -3.54
N GLU A 61 -11.19 -12.96 -2.91
CA GLU A 61 -10.83 -12.74 -1.51
C GLU A 61 -9.81 -11.61 -1.44
N LEU A 62 -10.03 -10.61 -0.58
CA LEU A 62 -9.17 -9.44 -0.48
C LEU A 62 -8.50 -9.40 0.88
N ILE A 63 -7.18 -9.24 0.89
CA ILE A 63 -6.37 -8.88 2.04
C ILE A 63 -5.96 -7.42 1.85
N VAL A 64 -6.60 -6.55 2.62
CA VAL A 64 -6.42 -5.09 2.53
C VAL A 64 -5.64 -4.61 3.74
N PHE A 65 -4.54 -3.91 3.54
CA PHE A 65 -3.67 -3.48 4.63
C PHE A 65 -2.95 -2.16 4.33
N ASP A 66 -2.63 -1.44 5.38
CA ASP A 66 -1.77 -0.27 5.31
C ASP A 66 -0.29 -0.70 5.47
N PHE A 67 0.63 -0.01 4.81
CA PHE A 67 2.07 -0.19 5.03
C PHE A 67 2.51 0.46 6.35
N ARG A 68 3.77 0.21 6.76
CA ARG A 68 4.36 0.75 7.99
C ARG A 68 4.20 2.27 8.07
N ASN A 69 3.88 2.76 9.26
CA ASN A 69 3.69 4.17 9.57
C ASN A 69 2.51 4.85 8.84
N HIS A 70 1.59 4.07 8.22
CA HIS A 70 0.42 4.60 7.53
C HIS A 70 -0.89 4.03 8.10
N GLY A 71 -1.96 4.75 7.83
CA GLY A 71 -3.33 4.33 8.06
C GLY A 71 -3.63 3.87 9.48
N ARG A 72 -4.02 2.61 9.62
CA ARG A 72 -4.42 2.01 10.91
C ARG A 72 -3.26 1.41 11.69
N ASN A 73 -2.08 1.29 11.09
CA ASN A 73 -0.93 0.74 11.78
C ASN A 73 -0.39 1.73 12.82
N ALA A 74 0.05 1.21 13.96
CA ALA A 74 0.79 1.99 14.93
C ALA A 74 2.11 2.52 14.31
N ARG A 75 2.58 3.65 14.81
CA ARG A 75 3.90 4.15 14.41
C ARG A 75 4.99 3.17 14.86
N SER A 76 5.86 2.80 13.96
CA SER A 76 7.09 2.06 14.21
C SER A 76 8.32 2.96 14.04
N ASP A 77 9.51 2.43 14.32
CA ASP A 77 10.76 3.20 14.21
C ASP A 77 10.91 3.82 12.81
N PRO A 78 11.03 5.15 12.71
CA PRO A 78 11.26 5.83 11.43
C PRO A 78 12.53 5.38 10.71
N ALA A 79 13.54 4.91 11.42
CA ALA A 79 14.78 4.38 10.83
C ALA A 79 14.52 3.17 9.93
N ASN A 80 13.42 2.42 10.19
CA ASN A 80 13.01 1.27 9.40
C ASN A 80 12.04 1.64 8.26
N HIS A 81 11.77 2.94 8.03
CA HIS A 81 10.92 3.39 6.94
C HIS A 81 11.69 3.54 5.63
N HIS A 82 12.23 2.45 5.11
CA HIS A 82 12.99 2.38 3.86
C HIS A 82 12.66 1.11 3.07
N TYR A 83 12.95 1.11 1.77
CA TYR A 83 12.52 0.05 0.85
C TYR A 83 13.07 -1.33 1.15
N ASP A 84 14.26 -1.45 1.75
CA ASP A 84 14.81 -2.77 2.12
C ASP A 84 13.97 -3.42 3.22
N GLN A 85 13.53 -2.63 4.22
CA GLN A 85 12.63 -3.13 5.25
C GLN A 85 11.23 -3.42 4.67
N MET A 86 10.69 -2.51 3.86
CA MET A 86 9.39 -2.71 3.23
C MET A 86 9.35 -3.95 2.32
N ALA A 87 10.46 -4.28 1.66
CA ALA A 87 10.56 -5.50 0.87
C ALA A 87 10.50 -6.76 1.77
N ARG A 88 11.18 -6.75 2.93
CA ARG A 88 11.04 -7.86 3.92
C ARG A 88 9.61 -7.94 4.47
N ASP A 89 8.99 -6.79 4.76
CA ASP A 89 7.58 -6.76 5.21
C ASP A 89 6.66 -7.46 4.22
N VAL A 90 6.84 -7.25 2.92
CA VAL A 90 6.05 -7.93 1.87
C VAL A 90 6.17 -9.43 1.98
N GLY A 91 7.37 -9.96 2.15
CA GLY A 91 7.62 -11.39 2.33
C GLY A 91 6.96 -11.95 3.60
N THR A 92 7.11 -11.23 4.72
CA THR A 92 6.49 -11.60 6.00
C THR A 92 4.97 -11.62 5.90
N ILE A 93 4.36 -10.57 5.32
CA ILE A 93 2.90 -10.50 5.10
C ILE A 93 2.44 -11.68 4.25
N HIS A 94 3.10 -11.93 3.12
CA HIS A 94 2.72 -13.04 2.24
C HIS A 94 2.79 -14.38 2.98
N SER A 95 3.90 -14.67 3.66
CA SER A 95 4.11 -15.92 4.40
C SER A 95 3.07 -16.12 5.52
N GLU A 96 2.85 -15.11 6.36
CA GLU A 96 1.91 -15.16 7.47
C GLU A 96 0.46 -15.34 7.02
N VAL A 97 0.04 -14.58 6.00
CA VAL A 97 -1.32 -14.67 5.45
C VAL A 97 -1.55 -16.04 4.80
N THR A 98 -0.60 -16.54 4.01
CA THR A 98 -0.74 -17.85 3.33
C THR A 98 -0.60 -19.01 4.28
N GLY A 99 0.14 -18.87 5.37
CA GLY A 99 0.23 -19.87 6.46
C GLY A 99 -1.04 -19.95 7.31
N LYS A 100 -1.75 -18.83 7.46
CA LYS A 100 -2.96 -18.73 8.30
C LYS A 100 -4.26 -19.05 7.55
N LEU A 101 -4.34 -18.70 6.28
CA LEU A 101 -5.56 -18.84 5.48
C LEU A 101 -5.46 -20.02 4.48
N SER A 102 -6.61 -20.40 3.90
CA SER A 102 -6.69 -21.48 2.90
C SER A 102 -5.78 -21.23 1.71
N LYS A 103 -5.29 -22.33 1.09
CA LYS A 103 -4.43 -22.24 -0.10
C LYS A 103 -5.22 -21.70 -1.30
N LYS A 104 -4.70 -20.65 -1.93
CA LYS A 104 -5.26 -19.98 -3.10
C LYS A 104 -4.17 -19.47 -4.02
N LYS A 105 -4.53 -18.99 -5.21
CA LYS A 105 -3.66 -18.16 -6.04
C LYS A 105 -3.52 -16.79 -5.36
N ASN A 106 -2.29 -16.31 -5.19
CA ASN A 106 -1.99 -15.05 -4.51
C ASN A 106 -1.55 -14.01 -5.53
N VAL A 107 -2.31 -12.91 -5.61
CA VAL A 107 -2.04 -11.79 -6.53
C VAL A 107 -1.75 -10.54 -5.70
N GLY A 108 -0.58 -9.95 -5.89
CA GLY A 108 -0.25 -8.65 -5.31
C GLY A 108 -0.82 -7.52 -6.17
N VAL A 109 -1.48 -6.56 -5.55
CA VAL A 109 -2.08 -5.38 -6.19
C VAL A 109 -1.64 -4.13 -5.43
N PHE A 110 -0.63 -3.46 -5.93
CA PHE A 110 0.09 -2.44 -5.19
C PHE A 110 0.18 -1.13 -5.99
N HIS A 111 0.27 -0.01 -5.26
CA HIS A 111 0.41 1.31 -5.86
C HIS A 111 1.66 2.03 -5.34
N SER A 112 2.40 2.69 -6.25
CA SER A 112 3.51 3.59 -5.93
C SER A 112 4.51 2.95 -4.94
N MET A 113 4.65 3.44 -3.72
CA MET A 113 5.56 2.95 -2.68
C MET A 113 5.42 1.44 -2.45
N SER A 114 4.20 0.93 -2.28
CA SER A 114 3.96 -0.51 -2.08
C SER A 114 4.29 -1.33 -3.32
N SER A 115 4.09 -0.78 -4.52
CA SER A 115 4.53 -1.40 -5.78
C SER A 115 6.04 -1.59 -5.83
N ARG A 116 6.81 -0.55 -5.47
CA ARG A 116 8.27 -0.64 -5.43
C ARG A 116 8.76 -1.64 -4.38
N ALA A 117 8.13 -1.66 -3.19
CA ALA A 117 8.47 -2.64 -2.15
C ALA A 117 8.23 -4.08 -2.60
N ALA A 118 7.07 -4.35 -3.22
CA ALA A 118 6.74 -5.67 -3.75
C ALA A 118 7.65 -6.11 -4.90
N MET A 119 7.97 -5.18 -5.80
CA MET A 119 8.90 -5.44 -6.90
C MET A 119 10.32 -5.72 -6.39
N LYS A 120 10.80 -4.93 -5.42
CA LYS A 120 12.11 -5.15 -4.79
C LYS A 120 12.16 -6.51 -4.10
N HIS A 121 11.14 -6.90 -3.36
CA HIS A 121 11.03 -8.25 -2.79
C HIS A 121 11.12 -9.33 -3.88
N ALA A 122 10.32 -9.20 -4.94
CA ALA A 122 10.25 -10.20 -6.00
C ALA A 122 11.56 -10.38 -6.78
N VAL A 123 12.36 -9.31 -6.91
CA VAL A 123 13.62 -9.31 -7.69
C VAL A 123 14.83 -9.67 -6.83
N GLU A 124 14.89 -9.17 -5.60
CA GLU A 124 16.10 -9.25 -4.77
C GLU A 124 16.01 -10.32 -3.67
N ILE A 125 14.79 -10.76 -3.29
CA ILE A 125 14.60 -11.73 -2.21
C ILE A 125 13.99 -13.01 -2.77
N GLU A 126 12.67 -12.98 -3.13
CA GLU A 126 11.97 -14.16 -3.62
C GLU A 126 10.72 -13.78 -4.42
N TRP A 127 10.43 -14.53 -5.50
CA TRP A 127 9.16 -14.45 -6.21
C TRP A 127 8.12 -15.38 -5.55
N VAL A 128 7.18 -14.79 -4.80
CA VAL A 128 6.17 -15.54 -4.04
C VAL A 128 4.74 -15.44 -4.62
N TRP A 129 4.54 -14.68 -5.68
CA TRP A 129 3.25 -14.33 -6.24
C TRP A 129 2.88 -15.21 -7.43
N ASP A 130 1.59 -15.54 -7.59
CA ASP A 130 1.08 -16.04 -8.87
C ASP A 130 1.02 -14.93 -9.93
N ALA A 131 0.75 -13.68 -9.50
CA ALA A 131 0.86 -12.48 -10.33
C ALA A 131 1.07 -11.23 -9.49
N LEU A 132 1.71 -10.20 -10.09
CA LEU A 132 1.82 -8.85 -9.55
C LEU A 132 1.17 -7.86 -10.50
N ILE A 133 0.29 -7.02 -9.95
CA ILE A 133 -0.32 -5.87 -10.60
C ILE A 133 0.23 -4.63 -9.90
N LEU A 134 1.04 -3.85 -10.61
CA LEU A 134 1.76 -2.72 -10.07
C LEU A 134 1.27 -1.44 -10.74
N PHE A 135 0.71 -0.53 -9.93
CA PHE A 135 0.28 0.77 -10.38
C PHE A 135 1.37 1.80 -10.08
N ASP A 136 1.89 2.44 -11.12
CA ASP A 136 2.84 3.55 -11.06
C ASP A 136 4.01 3.33 -10.07
N PRO A 137 4.79 2.25 -10.21
CA PRO A 137 5.94 2.01 -9.34
C PRO A 137 7.01 3.09 -9.54
N PRO A 138 7.49 3.77 -8.48
CA PRO A 138 8.53 4.77 -8.61
C PRO A 138 9.89 4.11 -8.89
N ASN A 139 10.31 4.11 -10.14
CA ASN A 139 11.55 3.51 -10.60
C ASN A 139 12.40 4.52 -11.35
N VAL A 140 13.59 4.79 -10.82
CA VAL A 140 14.62 5.53 -11.54
C VAL A 140 15.51 4.51 -12.27
N PRO A 141 15.69 4.63 -13.58
CA PRO A 141 16.59 3.75 -14.33
C PRO A 141 18.03 3.95 -13.87
N LEU A 142 18.92 3.07 -14.28
CA LEU A 142 20.34 3.20 -13.95
C LEU A 142 20.96 4.46 -14.60
N PRO A 143 22.01 5.04 -13.98
CA PRO A 143 22.80 6.13 -14.59
C PRO A 143 23.25 5.78 -16.01
N GLY A 144 23.15 6.75 -16.91
CA GLY A 144 23.43 6.56 -18.34
C GLY A 144 22.23 6.16 -19.21
N HIS A 145 21.10 5.84 -18.61
CA HIS A 145 19.87 5.69 -19.38
C HIS A 145 19.31 7.07 -19.80
N ARG A 146 18.78 7.18 -21.02
CA ARG A 146 18.35 8.45 -21.64
C ARG A 146 17.36 9.30 -20.79
N VAL A 147 16.63 8.69 -19.88
CA VAL A 147 15.66 9.39 -19.02
C VAL A 147 16.09 9.43 -17.55
N TYR A 148 17.33 9.01 -17.23
CA TYR A 148 17.81 8.98 -15.85
C TYR A 148 17.69 10.35 -15.15
N ASP A 149 18.30 11.40 -15.72
CA ASP A 149 18.33 12.73 -15.11
C ASP A 149 16.92 13.31 -14.91
N LEU A 150 16.00 13.02 -15.84
CA LEU A 150 14.61 13.45 -15.72
C LEU A 150 13.89 12.76 -14.56
N MET A 151 14.03 11.44 -14.47
CA MET A 151 13.36 10.63 -13.44
C MET A 151 13.97 10.90 -12.07
N ASP A 152 15.28 10.99 -11.97
CA ASP A 152 16.00 11.31 -10.75
C ASP A 152 15.59 12.70 -10.22
N THR A 153 15.55 13.70 -11.09
CA THR A 153 15.07 15.04 -10.74
C THR A 153 13.62 15.03 -10.26
N PHE A 154 12.76 14.24 -10.91
CA PHE A 154 11.34 14.10 -10.54
C PHE A 154 11.21 13.48 -9.15
N GLU A 155 11.92 12.39 -8.87
CA GLU A 155 11.89 11.71 -7.57
C GLU A 155 12.38 12.61 -6.44
N HIS A 156 13.45 13.38 -6.65
CA HIS A 156 13.94 14.36 -5.66
C HIS A 156 12.90 15.44 -5.38
N ARG A 157 12.25 16.01 -6.40
CA ARG A 157 11.18 17.00 -6.21
C ARG A 157 9.99 16.43 -5.48
N LEU A 158 9.62 15.17 -5.76
CA LEU A 158 8.54 14.50 -5.07
C LEU A 158 8.88 14.26 -3.58
N ALA A 159 10.13 13.89 -3.30
CA ALA A 159 10.63 13.74 -1.92
C ALA A 159 10.62 15.06 -1.16
N ASP A 160 11.14 16.14 -1.78
CA ASP A 160 11.14 17.50 -1.19
C ASP A 160 9.70 17.98 -0.91
N TRP A 161 8.80 17.76 -1.85
CA TRP A 161 7.39 18.07 -1.65
C TRP A 161 6.78 17.25 -0.50
N ALA A 162 7.07 15.96 -0.42
CA ALA A 162 6.59 15.10 0.67
C ALA A 162 7.10 15.56 2.04
N LEU A 163 8.38 15.96 2.12
CA LEU A 163 8.99 16.51 3.34
C LEU A 163 8.41 17.87 3.74
N SER A 164 7.94 18.66 2.79
CA SER A 164 7.36 19.99 3.05
C SER A 164 5.91 19.94 3.55
N ARG A 165 5.26 18.77 3.48
CA ARG A 165 3.86 18.62 3.89
C ARG A 165 3.69 18.69 5.40
N THR A 166 2.55 19.25 5.82
CA THR A 166 2.14 19.20 7.23
C THR A 166 1.92 17.76 7.65
N ASP A 167 2.60 17.34 8.71
CA ASP A 167 2.54 15.97 9.25
C ASP A 167 1.63 15.86 10.49
N ARG A 168 1.12 16.99 10.99
CA ARG A 168 0.27 17.08 12.16
C ARG A 168 -0.91 18.02 11.94
N PHE A 169 -2.10 17.53 12.26
CA PHE A 169 -3.34 18.28 12.18
C PHE A 169 -4.04 18.24 13.55
N VAL A 170 -4.64 19.35 13.95
CA VAL A 170 -5.38 19.44 15.21
C VAL A 170 -6.72 18.69 15.14
N ALA A 171 -7.34 18.70 13.94
CA ALA A 171 -8.62 18.04 13.73
C ALA A 171 -8.69 17.39 12.35
N PRO A 172 -9.49 16.31 12.19
CA PRO A 172 -9.72 15.67 10.89
C PRO A 172 -10.20 16.60 9.78
N ALA A 173 -10.94 17.67 10.14
CA ALA A 173 -11.42 18.66 9.19
C ALA A 173 -10.29 19.50 8.56
N GLU A 174 -9.21 19.77 9.31
CA GLU A 174 -8.02 20.47 8.78
C GLU A 174 -7.27 19.60 7.77
N LEU A 175 -7.09 18.32 8.11
CA LEU A 175 -6.50 17.34 7.18
C LEU A 175 -7.32 17.27 5.89
N ALA A 176 -8.65 17.16 6.01
CA ALA A 176 -9.53 17.12 4.85
C ALA A 176 -9.41 18.39 4.00
N ALA A 177 -9.37 19.58 4.62
CA ALA A 177 -9.21 20.85 3.93
C ALA A 177 -7.86 20.94 3.20
N ASP A 178 -6.77 20.47 3.84
CA ASP A 178 -5.43 20.42 3.23
C ASP A 178 -5.43 19.54 1.97
N TYR A 179 -5.94 18.31 2.08
CA TYR A 179 -6.05 17.40 0.94
C TYR A 179 -6.93 17.98 -0.18
N MET A 180 -8.08 18.57 0.15
CA MET A 180 -8.99 19.19 -0.81
C MET A 180 -8.36 20.39 -1.53
N SER A 181 -7.39 21.06 -0.93
CA SER A 181 -6.65 22.16 -1.56
C SER A 181 -5.62 21.70 -2.58
N THR A 182 -5.28 20.41 -2.59
CA THR A 182 -4.27 19.88 -3.51
C THR A 182 -4.83 19.72 -4.93
N ARG A 183 -3.97 19.91 -5.94
CA ARG A 183 -4.34 19.68 -7.35
C ARG A 183 -4.74 18.22 -7.61
N ALA A 184 -4.17 17.28 -6.88
CA ALA A 184 -4.47 15.85 -7.00
C ALA A 184 -5.93 15.53 -6.65
N HIS A 185 -6.54 16.28 -5.72
CA HIS A 185 -7.94 16.09 -5.34
C HIS A 185 -8.92 16.14 -6.51
N SER A 186 -8.65 16.99 -7.53
CA SER A 186 -9.54 17.13 -8.69
C SER A 186 -9.70 15.85 -9.53
N THR A 187 -8.84 14.84 -9.29
CA THR A 187 -8.86 13.56 -10.00
C THR A 187 -9.46 12.42 -9.17
N TRP A 188 -9.82 12.71 -7.92
CA TRP A 188 -10.39 11.68 -7.05
C TRP A 188 -11.86 11.42 -7.35
N VAL A 189 -12.28 10.18 -7.26
CA VAL A 189 -13.69 9.82 -7.35
C VAL A 189 -14.42 10.11 -6.04
N ASP A 190 -15.73 10.33 -6.12
CA ASP A 190 -16.56 10.54 -4.93
C ASP A 190 -16.44 9.34 -3.98
N GLY A 191 -16.06 9.61 -2.75
CA GLY A 191 -15.92 8.62 -1.69
C GLY A 191 -14.51 8.06 -1.49
N SER A 192 -13.51 8.59 -2.23
CA SER A 192 -12.09 8.29 -1.99
C SER A 192 -11.57 8.95 -0.72
#